data_603bd5be7b41e1dea48c196f6fbcd355
#
_entry.id   603bd5be7b41e1dea48c196f6fbcd355
#
_cell.length_a   1.000
_cell.length_b   1.000
_cell.length_c   1.000
_cell.angle_alpha   90.00
_cell.angle_beta   90.00
_cell.angle_gamma   90.00
#
_symmetry.space_group_name_H-M   'P 1'
#
loop_
_entity.id
_entity.type
_entity.pdbx_description
1 polymer ?
#
loop_
_entity_poly.entity_id
_entity_poly.type
_entity_poly.pdbx_seq_one_letter_code
_entity_poly.pdbx_strand_id
1 'polypeptide(L)'
;MLRQKALRKIFITTLTMFIILTIYTIPTTQNIKVLRTNLEIKDITNLGTDNIYLVNNNNLLVKTPIFIDSKDKIKNIINYLTIDNNKIPVSLNGYIPKNTKLLDYYLDEKYLTLNFSKELNNSKNKDLMISGITYSLLELSNIEKISILIDNKPVYINLDKSIGINNEYLYTNRNKLTKVTIYYLDNDNYYVPVTKYLNNDKEKIEIIIDELKSTNKNLISYLNEKTKLIDYKEESNVLFLNFNEYLEDPNKEVTEKVLNEIAYSVFDSYNVNMIMFEVNSKKIKYINR
;
A
#
# COMPACT_ATOMS: atom_id res chain seq x y z
N MET A 1 24.89 81.69 -8.31
CA MET A 1 23.52 81.11 -8.57
C MET A 1 23.50 79.77 -9.32
N LEU A 2 24.36 79.57 -10.30
CA LEU A 2 24.39 78.29 -11.07
C LEU A 2 24.76 77.04 -10.20
N ARG A 3 25.67 77.18 -9.27
CA ARG A 3 26.14 76.11 -8.39
C ARG A 3 25.04 75.55 -7.45
N GLN A 4 24.19 76.41 -6.94
CA GLN A 4 23.07 76.05 -6.06
C GLN A 4 21.95 75.29 -6.83
N LYS A 5 21.67 75.68 -8.08
CA LYS A 5 20.70 75.00 -8.94
C LYS A 5 21.19 73.60 -9.34
N ALA A 6 22.49 73.42 -9.60
CA ALA A 6 23.10 72.12 -9.91
C ALA A 6 23.05 71.18 -8.71
N LEU A 7 23.44 71.64 -7.50
CA LEU A 7 23.37 70.95 -6.25
C LEU A 7 21.94 70.50 -5.90
N ARG A 8 20.96 71.34 -6.14
CA ARG A 8 19.55 71.00 -5.92
C ARG A 8 19.04 69.94 -6.89
N LYS A 9 19.50 69.97 -8.14
CA LYS A 9 19.18 68.88 -9.14
C LYS A 9 19.82 67.56 -8.74
N ILE A 10 21.07 67.55 -8.33
CA ILE A 10 21.78 66.35 -7.90
C ILE A 10 21.09 65.77 -6.65
N PHE A 11 20.71 66.57 -5.69
CA PHE A 11 20.01 66.10 -4.49
C PHE A 11 18.66 65.52 -4.82
N ILE A 12 17.88 66.11 -5.72
CA ILE A 12 16.58 65.57 -6.15
C ILE A 12 16.74 64.24 -6.86
N THR A 13 17.72 64.09 -7.75
CA THR A 13 17.98 62.82 -8.48
C THR A 13 18.47 61.71 -7.55
N THR A 14 19.33 62.00 -6.59
CA THR A 14 19.77 61.00 -5.61
C THR A 14 18.64 60.60 -4.67
N LEU A 15 17.79 61.52 -4.24
CA LEU A 15 16.64 61.25 -3.39
C LEU A 15 15.61 60.36 -4.12
N THR A 16 15.32 60.66 -5.39
CA THR A 16 14.40 59.86 -6.18
C THR A 16 14.96 58.44 -6.43
N MET A 17 16.26 58.33 -6.68
CA MET A 17 16.92 57.01 -6.84
C MET A 17 16.88 56.20 -5.54
N PHE A 18 17.05 56.86 -4.40
CA PHE A 18 16.96 56.23 -3.06
C PHE A 18 15.53 55.74 -2.77
N ILE A 19 14.52 56.51 -3.12
CA ILE A 19 13.11 56.13 -2.95
C ILE A 19 12.76 54.90 -3.83
N ILE A 20 13.23 54.87 -5.08
CA ILE A 20 13.03 53.74 -5.98
C ILE A 20 13.72 52.46 -5.41
N LEU A 21 14.94 52.62 -4.88
CA LEU A 21 15.70 51.52 -4.30
C LEU A 21 15.01 50.98 -3.04
N THR A 22 14.46 51.86 -2.18
CA THR A 22 13.69 51.43 -0.99
C THR A 22 12.40 50.71 -1.36
N ILE A 23 11.68 51.15 -2.41
CA ILE A 23 10.50 50.44 -2.91
C ILE A 23 10.87 49.06 -3.46
N TYR A 24 12.02 48.91 -4.10
CA TYR A 24 12.49 47.64 -4.63
C TYR A 24 13.01 46.68 -3.55
N THR A 25 13.48 47.20 -2.41
CA THR A 25 13.99 46.41 -1.29
C THR A 25 12.94 46.07 -0.22
N ILE A 26 11.78 46.75 -0.26
CA ILE A 26 10.65 46.29 0.56
C ILE A 26 10.16 44.97 -0.02
N PRO A 27 10.36 43.85 0.67
CA PRO A 27 9.74 42.60 0.22
C PRO A 27 8.24 42.86 0.13
N THR A 28 7.67 42.78 -1.07
CA THR A 28 6.24 42.62 -1.22
C THR A 28 5.90 41.34 -0.48
N THR A 29 5.54 41.46 0.79
CA THR A 29 4.82 40.43 1.50
C THR A 29 3.50 40.26 0.73
N GLN A 30 3.54 39.51 -0.38
CA GLN A 30 2.39 38.74 -0.72
C GLN A 30 2.10 37.95 0.56
N ASN A 31 0.98 38.27 1.19
CA ASN A 31 0.36 37.41 2.16
C ASN A 31 0.08 36.06 1.45
N ILE A 32 1.11 35.24 1.24
CA ILE A 32 0.95 33.83 1.22
C ILE A 32 0.38 33.57 2.62
N LYS A 33 -0.94 33.46 2.70
CA LYS A 33 -1.57 32.70 3.74
C LYS A 33 -0.95 31.31 3.60
N VAL A 34 0.21 31.12 4.19
CA VAL A 34 0.61 29.81 4.68
C VAL A 34 -0.55 29.50 5.61
N LEU A 35 -1.49 28.71 5.12
CA LEU A 35 -2.30 27.88 5.96
C LEU A 35 -1.25 27.08 6.75
N ARG A 36 -0.81 27.65 7.87
CA ARG A 36 -0.31 26.87 8.98
C ARG A 36 -1.54 26.10 9.44
N THR A 37 -1.85 25.02 8.74
CA THR A 37 -2.40 23.90 9.44
C THR A 37 -1.38 23.67 10.54
N ASN A 38 -1.79 23.87 11.78
CA ASN A 38 -1.16 23.28 12.94
C ASN A 38 -1.34 21.77 12.76
N LEU A 39 -0.64 21.21 11.79
CA LEU A 39 -0.17 19.86 11.86
C LEU A 39 0.88 19.95 12.98
N GLU A 40 0.45 19.74 14.21
CA GLU A 40 1.31 19.09 15.18
C GLU A 40 1.85 17.89 14.41
N ILE A 41 3.12 17.97 14.04
CA ILE A 41 3.91 16.81 13.67
C ILE A 41 4.06 16.06 14.99
N LYS A 42 2.99 15.40 15.43
CA LYS A 42 3.10 14.25 16.31
C LYS A 42 3.98 13.30 15.54
N ASP A 43 5.08 12.93 16.15
CA ASP A 43 6.02 11.94 15.62
C ASP A 43 5.24 10.86 14.87
N ILE A 44 5.30 10.88 13.54
CA ILE A 44 4.57 9.98 12.64
C ILE A 44 5.10 8.54 12.80
N THR A 45 6.16 8.36 13.55
CA THR A 45 6.80 7.06 13.82
C THR A 45 5.97 6.08 14.63
N ASN A 46 4.79 6.49 15.19
CA ASN A 46 3.92 5.63 15.99
C ASN A 46 2.43 5.71 15.63
N LEU A 47 2.05 6.28 14.50
CA LEU A 47 0.70 6.15 13.98
C LEU A 47 0.59 4.78 13.31
N GLY A 48 -0.02 3.83 14.03
CA GLY A 48 -0.36 2.52 13.45
C GLY A 48 -1.18 2.72 12.18
N THR A 49 -0.59 2.45 11.03
CA THR A 49 -1.30 2.40 9.76
C THR A 49 -1.86 0.99 9.60
N ASP A 50 -3.12 0.90 9.24
CA ASP A 50 -3.72 -0.34 8.77
C ASP A 50 -3.59 -0.41 7.25
N ASN A 51 -3.44 -1.61 6.69
CA ASN A 51 -3.40 -1.80 5.25
C ASN A 51 -4.79 -2.17 4.73
N ILE A 52 -5.17 -1.56 3.60
CA ILE A 52 -6.34 -1.97 2.83
C ILE A 52 -5.95 -2.18 1.37
N TYR A 53 -6.84 -2.76 0.61
CA TYR A 53 -6.62 -2.97 -0.82
C TYR A 53 -7.57 -2.08 -1.62
N LEU A 54 -7.02 -1.17 -2.41
CA LEU A 54 -7.73 -0.24 -3.29
C LEU A 54 -7.41 -0.55 -4.75
N VAL A 55 -8.19 -0.03 -5.66
CA VAL A 55 -8.02 -0.29 -7.11
C VAL A 55 -7.19 0.83 -7.73
N ASN A 56 -6.13 0.47 -8.44
CA ASN A 56 -5.34 1.40 -9.24
C ASN A 56 -5.93 1.60 -10.66
N ASN A 57 -5.31 2.46 -11.46
CA ASN A 57 -5.75 2.78 -12.82
C ASN A 57 -5.69 1.58 -13.79
N ASN A 58 -4.98 0.51 -13.44
CA ASN A 58 -4.89 -0.73 -14.23
C ASN A 58 -5.95 -1.77 -13.80
N ASN A 59 -6.91 -1.39 -12.95
CA ASN A 59 -7.92 -2.27 -12.36
C ASN A 59 -7.32 -3.41 -11.52
N LEU A 60 -6.18 -3.17 -10.88
CA LEU A 60 -5.55 -4.10 -9.94
C LEU A 60 -5.76 -3.61 -8.52
N LEU A 61 -6.00 -4.54 -7.60
CA LEU A 61 -6.01 -4.29 -6.18
C LEU A 61 -4.57 -4.08 -5.69
N VAL A 62 -4.32 -2.96 -5.03
CA VAL A 62 -3.00 -2.59 -4.51
C VAL A 62 -3.06 -2.40 -3.01
N LYS A 63 -2.02 -2.88 -2.31
CA LYS A 63 -1.88 -2.72 -0.86
C LYS A 63 -1.59 -1.26 -0.54
N THR A 64 -2.49 -0.64 0.23
CA THR A 64 -2.45 0.79 0.54
C THR A 64 -2.46 0.99 2.04
N PRO A 65 -1.41 1.59 2.63
CA PRO A 65 -1.43 1.96 4.03
C PRO A 65 -2.37 3.15 4.23
N ILE A 66 -3.27 3.06 5.20
CA ILE A 66 -4.19 4.14 5.57
C ILE A 66 -4.21 4.32 7.08
N PHE A 67 -4.55 5.53 7.50
CA PHE A 67 -4.82 5.81 8.89
C PHE A 67 -6.30 5.56 9.20
N ILE A 68 -6.60 4.60 10.09
CA ILE A 68 -7.96 4.27 10.49
C ILE A 68 -8.17 4.65 11.96
N ASP A 69 -9.18 5.48 12.21
CA ASP A 69 -9.62 5.78 13.59
C ASP A 69 -10.10 4.48 14.27
N SER A 70 -9.63 4.27 15.50
CA SER A 70 -9.76 3.01 16.23
C SER A 70 -11.18 2.65 16.68
N LYS A 71 -12.14 3.58 16.62
CA LYS A 71 -13.48 3.38 17.23
C LYS A 71 -14.32 2.30 16.58
N ASP A 72 -14.25 2.15 15.25
CA ASP A 72 -14.96 1.14 14.48
C ASP A 72 -14.17 0.84 13.22
N LYS A 73 -13.11 0.06 13.35
CA LYS A 73 -12.18 -0.24 12.26
C LYS A 73 -12.88 -0.89 11.08
N ILE A 74 -13.78 -1.84 11.32
CA ILE A 74 -14.49 -2.58 10.26
C ILE A 74 -15.31 -1.62 9.41
N LYS A 75 -16.14 -0.79 10.04
CA LYS A 75 -16.97 0.19 9.34
C LYS A 75 -16.12 1.23 8.60
N ASN A 76 -15.04 1.68 9.23
CA ASN A 76 -14.12 2.63 8.60
C ASN A 76 -13.44 2.02 7.38
N ILE A 77 -12.95 0.77 7.43
CA ILE A 77 -12.41 0.06 6.28
C ILE A 77 -13.44 0.03 5.15
N ILE A 78 -14.66 -0.45 5.41
CA ILE A 78 -15.73 -0.53 4.40
C ILE A 78 -16.01 0.84 3.77
N ASN A 79 -15.99 1.91 4.55
CA ASN A 79 -16.16 3.27 4.02
C ASN A 79 -15.03 3.66 3.06
N TYR A 80 -13.76 3.32 3.36
CA TYR A 80 -12.63 3.57 2.47
C TYR A 80 -12.74 2.80 1.15
N LEU A 81 -13.33 1.60 1.17
CA LEU A 81 -13.50 0.75 -0.01
C LEU A 81 -14.66 1.18 -0.92
N THR A 82 -15.45 2.20 -0.52
CA THR A 82 -16.59 2.69 -1.31
C THR A 82 -16.11 3.61 -2.44
N ILE A 83 -16.76 3.47 -3.61
CA ILE A 83 -16.49 4.30 -4.80
C ILE A 83 -16.70 5.79 -4.46
N ASP A 84 -15.89 6.67 -5.07
CA ASP A 84 -15.90 8.13 -4.88
C ASP A 84 -15.55 8.59 -3.45
N ASN A 85 -14.78 7.84 -2.71
CA ASN A 85 -14.28 8.27 -1.42
C ASN A 85 -13.16 9.30 -1.61
N ASN A 86 -13.34 10.51 -1.09
CA ASN A 86 -12.38 11.61 -1.19
C ASN A 86 -11.22 11.54 -0.17
N LYS A 87 -11.19 10.51 0.67
CA LYS A 87 -10.13 10.31 1.69
C LYS A 87 -9.02 9.37 1.23
N ILE A 88 -9.14 8.82 0.02
CA ILE A 88 -8.12 7.94 -0.57
C ILE A 88 -7.25 8.71 -1.56
N PRO A 89 -6.03 8.24 -1.88
CA PRO A 89 -5.17 8.85 -2.88
C PRO A 89 -5.88 9.00 -4.24
N VAL A 90 -5.61 10.08 -4.97
CA VAL A 90 -6.28 10.41 -6.25
C VAL A 90 -6.05 9.35 -7.33
N SER A 91 -4.92 8.64 -7.27
CA SER A 91 -4.59 7.54 -8.21
C SER A 91 -5.31 6.22 -7.91
N LEU A 92 -6.07 6.15 -6.81
CA LEU A 92 -6.74 4.93 -6.36
C LEU A 92 -8.24 5.13 -6.28
N ASN A 93 -8.99 4.04 -6.37
CA ASN A 93 -10.45 4.03 -6.28
C ASN A 93 -10.95 2.93 -5.34
N GLY A 94 -12.09 3.20 -4.72
CA GLY A 94 -12.90 2.16 -4.09
C GLY A 94 -13.64 1.31 -5.13
N TYR A 95 -14.24 0.23 -4.67
CA TYR A 95 -14.96 -0.72 -5.55
C TYR A 95 -16.31 -1.15 -5.00
N ILE A 96 -16.65 -0.84 -3.75
CA ILE A 96 -17.99 -1.02 -3.21
C ILE A 96 -18.91 0.02 -3.85
N PRO A 97 -20.04 -0.39 -4.47
CA PRO A 97 -20.93 0.54 -5.15
C PRO A 97 -21.40 1.67 -4.25
N LYS A 98 -21.49 2.87 -4.81
CA LYS A 98 -22.10 4.03 -4.15
C LYS A 98 -23.50 3.69 -3.66
N ASN A 99 -23.87 4.17 -2.49
CA ASN A 99 -25.14 3.88 -1.80
C ASN A 99 -25.26 2.49 -1.17
N THR A 100 -24.27 1.61 -1.30
CA THR A 100 -24.21 0.38 -0.49
C THR A 100 -24.08 0.76 0.99
N LYS A 101 -24.92 0.15 1.83
CA LYS A 101 -24.87 0.33 3.27
C LYS A 101 -24.40 -0.95 3.93
N LEU A 102 -23.46 -0.84 4.86
CA LEU A 102 -23.22 -1.90 5.84
C LEU A 102 -24.36 -1.81 6.87
N LEU A 103 -25.30 -2.75 6.81
CA LEU A 103 -26.49 -2.77 7.67
C LEU A 103 -26.10 -3.12 9.11
N ASP A 104 -25.33 -4.20 9.25
CA ASP A 104 -24.72 -4.65 10.49
C ASP A 104 -23.50 -5.53 10.20
N TYR A 105 -22.77 -5.87 11.24
CA TYR A 105 -21.72 -6.89 11.22
C TYR A 105 -21.60 -7.56 12.59
N TYR A 106 -21.13 -8.79 12.58
CA TYR A 106 -20.93 -9.60 13.77
C TYR A 106 -19.58 -10.31 13.68
N LEU A 107 -18.78 -10.20 14.73
CA LEU A 107 -17.49 -10.89 14.87
C LEU A 107 -17.64 -11.93 15.99
N ASP A 108 -17.54 -13.20 15.62
CA ASP A 108 -17.54 -14.34 16.52
C ASP A 108 -16.16 -14.98 16.49
N GLU A 109 -15.44 -14.89 17.60
CA GLU A 109 -14.01 -15.25 17.69
C GLU A 109 -13.20 -14.55 16.57
N LYS A 110 -12.96 -15.24 15.45
CA LYS A 110 -12.22 -14.75 14.29
C LYS A 110 -13.02 -14.81 12.97
N TYR A 111 -14.33 -15.08 13.09
CA TYR A 111 -15.24 -15.19 11.94
C TYR A 111 -16.08 -13.92 11.84
N LEU A 112 -15.80 -13.09 10.86
CA LEU A 112 -16.53 -11.86 10.61
C LEU A 112 -17.68 -12.10 9.63
N THR A 113 -18.90 -11.77 10.03
CA THR A 113 -20.09 -11.74 9.16
C THR A 113 -20.44 -10.29 8.89
N LEU A 114 -20.56 -9.92 7.61
CA LEU A 114 -20.95 -8.59 7.14
C LEU A 114 -22.30 -8.68 6.44
N ASN A 115 -23.24 -7.81 6.79
CA ASN A 115 -24.54 -7.73 6.13
C ASN A 115 -24.68 -6.40 5.40
N PHE A 116 -24.75 -6.47 4.07
CA PHE A 116 -24.90 -5.30 3.22
C PHE A 116 -26.31 -5.16 2.66
N SER A 117 -26.66 -3.96 2.28
CA SER A 117 -27.85 -3.68 1.51
C SER A 117 -27.72 -4.20 0.07
N LYS A 118 -28.86 -4.37 -0.61
CA LYS A 118 -28.95 -4.93 -1.97
C LYS A 118 -28.11 -4.22 -3.02
N GLU A 119 -27.75 -2.97 -2.78
CA GLU A 119 -26.92 -2.14 -3.67
C GLU A 119 -25.54 -2.74 -3.90
N LEU A 120 -25.03 -3.62 -3.01
CA LEU A 120 -23.78 -4.35 -3.21
C LEU A 120 -23.79 -5.16 -4.52
N ASN A 121 -24.97 -5.66 -4.93
CA ASN A 121 -25.12 -6.40 -6.18
C ASN A 121 -24.82 -5.58 -7.45
N ASN A 122 -24.80 -4.24 -7.36
CA ASN A 122 -24.54 -3.34 -8.47
C ASN A 122 -23.03 -3.22 -8.81
N SER A 123 -22.17 -3.97 -8.15
CA SER A 123 -20.75 -4.00 -8.49
C SER A 123 -20.55 -4.49 -9.92
N LYS A 124 -19.75 -3.74 -10.69
CA LYS A 124 -19.36 -4.08 -12.07
C LYS A 124 -18.39 -5.26 -12.14
N ASN A 125 -17.57 -5.42 -11.11
CA ASN A 125 -16.60 -6.51 -10.99
C ASN A 125 -16.73 -7.14 -9.60
N LYS A 126 -17.53 -8.19 -9.51
CA LYS A 126 -17.83 -8.87 -8.25
C LYS A 126 -16.60 -9.58 -7.69
N ASP A 127 -15.80 -10.21 -8.52
CA ASP A 127 -14.62 -10.96 -8.07
C ASP A 127 -13.58 -10.02 -7.46
N LEU A 128 -13.31 -8.89 -8.11
CA LEU A 128 -12.43 -7.85 -7.58
C LEU A 128 -12.97 -7.30 -6.26
N MET A 129 -14.27 -6.98 -6.20
CA MET A 129 -14.90 -6.44 -5.00
C MET A 129 -14.79 -7.43 -3.83
N ILE A 130 -15.11 -8.69 -4.04
CA ILE A 130 -15.05 -9.72 -3.00
C ILE A 130 -13.62 -9.97 -2.55
N SER A 131 -12.68 -10.09 -3.48
CA SER A 131 -11.26 -10.21 -3.14
C SER A 131 -10.77 -9.01 -2.34
N GLY A 132 -11.11 -7.80 -2.77
CA GLY A 132 -10.70 -6.57 -2.10
C GLY A 132 -11.25 -6.45 -0.68
N ILE A 133 -12.56 -6.71 -0.47
CA ILE A 133 -13.17 -6.72 0.87
C ILE A 133 -12.47 -7.76 1.75
N THR A 134 -12.30 -8.98 1.22
CA THR A 134 -11.70 -10.09 1.97
C THR A 134 -10.27 -9.77 2.38
N TYR A 135 -9.43 -9.39 1.44
CA TYR A 135 -8.02 -9.09 1.74
C TYR A 135 -7.87 -7.89 2.67
N SER A 136 -8.69 -6.83 2.50
CA SER A 136 -8.62 -5.64 3.37
C SER A 136 -8.97 -5.93 4.82
N LEU A 137 -9.97 -6.77 5.06
CA LEU A 137 -10.41 -7.09 6.42
C LEU A 137 -9.55 -8.18 7.08
N LEU A 138 -8.95 -9.08 6.29
CA LEU A 138 -8.00 -10.08 6.79
C LEU A 138 -6.61 -9.50 7.14
N GLU A 139 -6.35 -8.22 6.88
CA GLU A 139 -5.19 -7.51 7.45
C GLU A 139 -5.38 -7.23 8.96
N LEU A 140 -6.62 -7.28 9.46
CA LEU A 140 -6.88 -7.21 10.90
C LEU A 140 -6.57 -8.56 11.56
N SER A 141 -5.63 -8.58 12.50
CA SER A 141 -5.10 -9.80 13.13
C SER A 141 -6.13 -10.66 13.88
N ASN A 142 -7.29 -10.08 14.18
CA ASN A 142 -8.39 -10.77 14.87
C ASN A 142 -9.44 -11.36 13.91
N ILE A 143 -9.20 -11.36 12.59
CA ILE A 143 -10.11 -11.89 11.58
C ILE A 143 -9.38 -12.95 10.76
N GLU A 144 -9.97 -14.15 10.63
CA GLU A 144 -9.44 -15.23 9.81
C GLU A 144 -10.35 -15.61 8.65
N LYS A 145 -11.67 -15.41 8.82
CA LYS A 145 -12.67 -15.71 7.78
C LYS A 145 -13.76 -14.67 7.74
N ILE A 146 -14.33 -14.50 6.57
CA ILE A 146 -15.38 -13.53 6.31
C ILE A 146 -16.56 -14.19 5.61
N SER A 147 -17.78 -13.83 6.04
CA SER A 147 -19.01 -14.16 5.32
C SER A 147 -19.73 -12.87 4.97
N ILE A 148 -20.31 -12.82 3.77
CA ILE A 148 -21.03 -11.67 3.27
C ILE A 148 -22.48 -12.04 3.02
N LEU A 149 -23.37 -11.32 3.67
CA LEU A 149 -24.82 -11.36 3.49
C LEU A 149 -25.27 -10.13 2.71
N ILE A 150 -26.34 -10.28 1.95
CA ILE A 150 -27.04 -9.18 1.29
C ILE A 150 -28.50 -9.26 1.71
N ASP A 151 -29.01 -8.20 2.36
CA ASP A 151 -30.36 -8.17 2.95
C ASP A 151 -30.65 -9.42 3.79
N ASN A 152 -29.75 -9.77 4.70
CA ASN A 152 -29.77 -10.95 5.59
C ASN A 152 -29.70 -12.32 4.87
N LYS A 153 -29.42 -12.36 3.58
CA LYS A 153 -29.26 -13.62 2.84
C LYS A 153 -27.78 -13.90 2.61
N PRO A 154 -27.27 -15.07 3.02
CA PRO A 154 -25.88 -15.43 2.80
C PRO A 154 -25.59 -15.59 1.30
N VAL A 155 -24.55 -14.89 0.83
CA VAL A 155 -24.15 -14.91 -0.59
C VAL A 155 -22.73 -15.48 -0.74
N TYR A 156 -21.81 -15.06 0.13
CA TYR A 156 -20.44 -15.56 0.17
C TYR A 156 -20.14 -16.02 1.60
N ILE A 157 -19.62 -17.24 1.74
CA ILE A 157 -19.45 -17.88 3.05
C ILE A 157 -18.01 -18.36 3.19
N ASN A 158 -17.43 -18.16 4.39
CA ASN A 158 -16.09 -18.64 4.77
C ASN A 158 -14.97 -18.21 3.81
N LEU A 159 -15.04 -16.96 3.34
CA LEU A 159 -13.99 -16.37 2.54
C LEU A 159 -12.70 -16.22 3.36
N ASP A 160 -11.60 -16.59 2.78
CA ASP A 160 -10.25 -16.34 3.29
C ASP A 160 -9.30 -16.02 2.11
N LYS A 161 -8.02 -15.89 2.36
CA LYS A 161 -7.04 -15.59 1.30
C LYS A 161 -6.93 -16.70 0.23
N SER A 162 -7.60 -17.86 0.40
CA SER A 162 -7.61 -18.93 -0.61
C SER A 162 -8.32 -18.53 -1.91
N ILE A 163 -9.24 -17.55 -1.86
CA ILE A 163 -9.91 -17.02 -3.06
C ILE A 163 -8.93 -16.40 -4.07
N GLY A 164 -7.75 -15.94 -3.57
CA GLY A 164 -6.77 -15.25 -4.38
C GLY A 164 -7.10 -13.78 -4.63
N ILE A 165 -6.13 -13.04 -5.15
CA ILE A 165 -6.25 -11.61 -5.48
C ILE A 165 -5.51 -11.32 -6.79
N ASN A 166 -6.08 -10.49 -7.65
CA ASN A 166 -5.51 -10.15 -8.97
C ASN A 166 -5.05 -11.39 -9.74
N ASN A 167 -5.86 -12.45 -9.74
CA ASN A 167 -5.50 -13.74 -10.33
C ASN A 167 -5.12 -13.59 -11.81
N GLU A 168 -3.95 -14.06 -12.17
CA GLU A 168 -3.43 -13.95 -13.53
C GLU A 168 -4.19 -14.87 -14.51
N TYR A 169 -4.72 -16.01 -14.01
CA TYR A 169 -5.49 -16.97 -14.80
C TYR A 169 -6.62 -17.61 -13.98
N LEU A 170 -7.75 -17.83 -14.65
CA LEU A 170 -8.85 -18.64 -14.11
C LEU A 170 -8.56 -20.12 -14.35
N TYR A 171 -7.92 -20.78 -13.40
CA TYR A 171 -7.73 -22.22 -13.46
C TYR A 171 -8.94 -22.98 -12.92
N THR A 172 -9.48 -23.91 -13.71
CA THR A 172 -10.64 -24.72 -13.34
C THR A 172 -10.31 -25.87 -12.38
N ASN A 173 -9.03 -26.29 -12.28
CA ASN A 173 -8.59 -27.39 -11.40
C ASN A 173 -7.39 -26.97 -10.55
N ARG A 174 -7.66 -26.28 -9.44
CA ARG A 174 -6.65 -25.68 -8.55
C ARG A 174 -6.05 -26.66 -7.54
N ASN A 175 -6.69 -27.84 -7.32
CA ASN A 175 -6.35 -28.75 -6.21
C ASN A 175 -4.99 -29.45 -6.33
N LYS A 176 -4.34 -29.37 -7.50
CA LYS A 176 -3.01 -29.95 -7.74
C LYS A 176 -1.90 -28.91 -7.90
N LEU A 177 -2.22 -27.63 -7.71
CA LEU A 177 -1.30 -26.55 -7.95
C LEU A 177 -0.87 -25.90 -6.62
N THR A 178 0.39 -25.54 -6.53
CA THR A 178 0.89 -24.73 -5.42
C THR A 178 0.41 -23.30 -5.60
N LYS A 179 -0.32 -22.80 -4.61
CA LYS A 179 -0.75 -21.41 -4.55
C LYS A 179 0.32 -20.56 -3.89
N VAL A 180 0.70 -19.47 -4.55
CA VAL A 180 1.53 -18.40 -3.98
C VAL A 180 0.93 -17.03 -4.33
N THR A 181 1.11 -16.03 -3.47
CA THR A 181 0.77 -14.65 -3.77
C THR A 181 2.06 -13.85 -3.80
N ILE A 182 2.37 -13.25 -4.94
CA ILE A 182 3.59 -12.48 -5.18
C ILE A 182 3.25 -11.01 -5.17
N TYR A 183 4.00 -10.22 -4.41
CA TYR A 183 3.84 -8.78 -4.34
C TYR A 183 4.86 -8.09 -5.23
N TYR A 184 4.38 -7.49 -6.31
CA TYR A 184 5.14 -6.64 -7.21
C TYR A 184 4.87 -5.17 -6.90
N LEU A 185 5.52 -4.25 -7.61
CA LEU A 185 5.22 -2.82 -7.60
C LEU A 185 4.56 -2.40 -8.91
N ASP A 186 3.65 -1.43 -8.84
CA ASP A 186 3.17 -0.72 -10.02
C ASP A 186 4.02 0.54 -10.28
N ASN A 187 3.69 1.28 -11.34
CA ASN A 187 4.41 2.51 -11.72
C ASN A 187 4.30 3.63 -10.67
N ASP A 188 3.28 3.58 -9.81
CA ASP A 188 3.06 4.53 -8.72
C ASP A 188 3.69 4.05 -7.39
N ASN A 189 4.47 2.96 -7.41
CA ASN A 189 5.11 2.30 -6.28
C ASN A 189 4.14 1.70 -5.24
N TYR A 190 2.93 1.35 -5.62
CA TYR A 190 2.05 0.55 -4.78
C TYR A 190 2.39 -0.93 -4.91
N TYR A 191 2.33 -1.67 -3.80
CA TYR A 191 2.50 -3.12 -3.81
C TYR A 191 1.24 -3.80 -4.33
N VAL A 192 1.41 -4.55 -5.42
CA VAL A 192 0.35 -5.27 -6.14
C VAL A 192 0.47 -6.76 -5.88
N PRO A 193 -0.37 -7.36 -5.04
CA PRO A 193 -0.42 -8.80 -4.88
C PRO A 193 -1.00 -9.47 -6.12
N VAL A 194 -0.36 -10.53 -6.60
CA VAL A 194 -0.85 -11.37 -7.69
C VAL A 194 -0.82 -12.81 -7.24
N THR A 195 -1.99 -13.44 -7.15
CA THR A 195 -2.07 -14.86 -6.82
C THR A 195 -1.83 -15.70 -8.06
N LYS A 196 -0.87 -16.61 -7.96
CA LYS A 196 -0.50 -17.59 -8.99
C LYS A 196 -0.74 -19.01 -8.49
N TYR A 197 -1.11 -19.88 -9.42
CA TYR A 197 -1.30 -21.31 -9.19
C TYR A 197 -0.34 -22.07 -10.12
N LEU A 198 0.70 -22.64 -9.55
CA LEU A 198 1.82 -23.18 -10.29
C LEU A 198 1.94 -24.69 -10.06
N ASN A 199 2.21 -25.43 -11.13
CA ASN A 199 2.59 -26.83 -11.03
C ASN A 199 4.11 -26.89 -10.84
N ASN A 200 4.54 -26.92 -9.58
CA ASN A 200 5.95 -26.89 -9.23
C ASN A 200 6.19 -27.72 -7.97
N ASP A 201 7.23 -28.55 -8.00
CA ASP A 201 7.66 -29.38 -6.88
C ASP A 201 8.63 -28.67 -5.94
N LYS A 202 8.97 -27.40 -6.22
CA LYS A 202 9.82 -26.57 -5.36
C LYS A 202 9.09 -26.11 -4.10
N GLU A 203 9.86 -25.78 -3.09
CA GLU A 203 9.33 -25.13 -1.90
C GLU A 203 8.77 -23.73 -2.21
N LYS A 204 7.73 -23.33 -1.46
CA LYS A 204 7.04 -22.06 -1.73
C LYS A 204 7.97 -20.85 -1.74
N ILE A 205 8.99 -20.83 -0.87
CA ILE A 205 9.95 -19.73 -0.81
C ILE A 205 10.79 -19.64 -2.09
N GLU A 206 11.20 -20.74 -2.65
CA GLU A 206 11.94 -20.79 -3.91
C GLU A 206 11.07 -20.30 -5.06
N ILE A 207 9.79 -20.73 -5.08
CA ILE A 207 8.81 -20.25 -6.06
C ILE A 207 8.63 -18.74 -5.97
N ILE A 208 8.50 -18.19 -4.76
CA ILE A 208 8.36 -16.74 -4.55
C ILE A 208 9.57 -16.00 -5.12
N ILE A 209 10.79 -16.44 -4.82
CA ILE A 209 12.01 -15.81 -5.31
C ILE A 209 12.14 -15.91 -6.83
N ASP A 210 11.79 -17.06 -7.42
CA ASP A 210 11.83 -17.26 -8.87
C ASP A 210 10.80 -16.37 -9.58
N GLU A 211 9.59 -16.25 -9.04
CA GLU A 211 8.53 -15.42 -9.59
C GLU A 211 8.84 -13.93 -9.50
N LEU A 212 9.47 -13.47 -8.42
CA LEU A 212 9.92 -12.08 -8.28
C LEU A 212 11.01 -11.71 -9.31
N LYS A 213 11.81 -12.69 -9.78
CA LYS A 213 12.78 -12.47 -10.86
C LYS A 213 12.15 -12.49 -12.25
N SER A 214 10.95 -13.06 -12.37
CA SER A 214 10.27 -13.14 -13.67
C SER A 214 9.67 -11.78 -14.03
N THR A 215 9.80 -11.37 -15.29
CA THR A 215 9.18 -10.14 -15.78
C THR A 215 7.67 -10.32 -15.91
N ASN A 216 6.90 -9.46 -15.24
CA ASN A 216 5.46 -9.35 -15.45
C ASN A 216 5.15 -8.12 -16.31
N LYS A 217 4.32 -8.24 -17.34
CA LYS A 217 4.15 -7.25 -18.43
C LYS A 217 3.86 -5.81 -17.98
N ASN A 218 3.28 -5.61 -16.78
CA ASN A 218 2.86 -4.29 -16.30
C ASN A 218 3.23 -4.03 -14.84
N LEU A 219 4.03 -4.92 -14.24
CA LEU A 219 4.43 -4.84 -12.84
C LEU A 219 5.95 -4.93 -12.74
N ILE A 220 6.48 -4.30 -11.71
CA ILE A 220 7.93 -4.15 -11.51
C ILE A 220 8.31 -4.99 -10.28
N SER A 221 9.38 -5.76 -10.38
CA SER A 221 10.13 -6.23 -9.23
C SER A 221 11.56 -5.68 -9.31
N TYR A 222 12.04 -5.23 -8.16
CA TYR A 222 13.40 -4.74 -8.05
C TYR A 222 14.40 -5.83 -7.64
N LEU A 223 13.93 -7.07 -7.46
CA LEU A 223 14.82 -8.18 -7.12
C LEU A 223 15.83 -8.45 -8.23
N ASN A 224 17.10 -8.34 -7.91
CA ASN A 224 18.17 -8.57 -8.87
C ASN A 224 18.17 -10.04 -9.35
N GLU A 225 18.27 -10.27 -10.65
CA GLU A 225 18.31 -11.61 -11.25
C GLU A 225 19.42 -12.50 -10.68
N LYS A 226 20.55 -11.89 -10.24
CA LYS A 226 21.67 -12.59 -9.62
C LYS A 226 21.46 -12.95 -8.16
N THR A 227 20.40 -12.43 -7.51
CA THR A 227 20.06 -12.77 -6.13
C THR A 227 19.79 -14.27 -6.02
N LYS A 228 20.39 -14.93 -5.04
CA LYS A 228 20.19 -16.35 -4.77
C LYS A 228 19.84 -16.52 -3.30
N LEU A 229 18.77 -17.27 -3.04
CA LEU A 229 18.50 -17.83 -1.72
C LEU A 229 19.53 -18.93 -1.48
N ILE A 230 20.37 -18.78 -0.47
CA ILE A 230 21.43 -19.74 -0.11
C ILE A 230 20.83 -20.85 0.73
N ASP A 231 20.10 -20.46 1.78
CA ASP A 231 19.35 -21.35 2.65
C ASP A 231 18.20 -20.62 3.34
N TYR A 232 17.31 -21.36 3.98
CA TYR A 232 16.25 -20.81 4.81
C TYR A 232 15.91 -21.80 5.93
N LYS A 233 15.38 -21.28 7.03
CA LYS A 233 14.85 -22.10 8.13
C LYS A 233 13.71 -21.37 8.81
N GLU A 234 12.74 -22.16 9.28
CA GLU A 234 11.67 -21.66 10.16
C GLU A 234 11.96 -22.13 11.59
N GLU A 235 11.95 -21.19 12.53
CA GLU A 235 12.19 -21.43 13.95
C GLU A 235 11.38 -20.46 14.80
N SER A 236 10.54 -20.96 15.70
CA SER A 236 9.74 -20.14 16.63
C SER A 236 8.90 -19.06 15.95
N ASN A 237 8.21 -19.39 14.86
CA ASN A 237 7.41 -18.47 14.05
C ASN A 237 8.23 -17.34 13.37
N VAL A 238 9.53 -17.51 13.24
CA VAL A 238 10.42 -16.64 12.49
C VAL A 238 10.96 -17.42 11.29
N LEU A 239 10.84 -16.84 10.10
CA LEU A 239 11.47 -17.37 8.90
C LEU A 239 12.79 -16.64 8.66
N PHE A 240 13.88 -17.37 8.72
CA PHE A 240 15.22 -16.87 8.41
C PHE A 240 15.48 -17.13 6.93
N LEU A 241 15.86 -16.09 6.19
CA LEU A 241 16.15 -16.14 4.76
C LEU A 241 17.56 -15.64 4.52
N ASN A 242 18.48 -16.51 4.11
CA ASN A 242 19.86 -16.17 3.84
C ASN A 242 20.11 -16.08 2.33
N PHE A 243 20.56 -14.93 1.89
CA PHE A 243 20.82 -14.64 0.48
C PHE A 243 22.29 -14.36 0.23
N ASN A 244 22.68 -14.34 -1.04
CA ASN A 244 23.94 -13.80 -1.46
C ASN A 244 23.93 -12.25 -1.46
N GLU A 245 25.09 -11.64 -1.73
CA GLU A 245 25.31 -10.19 -1.72
C GLU A 245 24.42 -9.39 -2.68
N TYR A 246 23.84 -10.03 -3.70
CA TYR A 246 22.99 -9.37 -4.69
C TYR A 246 21.56 -9.05 -4.18
N LEU A 247 21.23 -9.42 -2.94
CA LEU A 247 19.99 -8.97 -2.30
C LEU A 247 20.01 -7.46 -1.99
N GLU A 248 21.21 -6.94 -1.64
CA GLU A 248 21.39 -5.53 -1.33
C GLU A 248 21.74 -4.74 -2.59
N ASP A 249 21.07 -3.61 -2.80
CA ASP A 249 21.39 -2.63 -3.83
C ASP A 249 22.14 -1.45 -3.19
N PRO A 250 23.12 -0.81 -3.88
CA PRO A 250 23.73 0.41 -3.41
C PRO A 250 22.73 1.52 -3.06
N ASN A 251 21.58 1.54 -3.73
CA ASN A 251 20.45 2.37 -3.37
C ASN A 251 19.60 1.68 -2.27
N LYS A 252 19.66 2.20 -1.07
CA LYS A 252 18.92 1.67 0.09
C LYS A 252 17.42 1.62 -0.11
N GLU A 253 16.83 2.56 -0.87
CA GLU A 253 15.41 2.57 -1.17
C GLU A 253 15.03 1.36 -2.04
N VAL A 254 15.87 0.97 -2.99
CA VAL A 254 15.67 -0.23 -3.82
C VAL A 254 15.73 -1.47 -2.94
N THR A 255 16.72 -1.57 -2.05
CA THR A 255 16.83 -2.68 -1.08
C THR A 255 15.56 -2.79 -0.21
N GLU A 256 15.05 -1.70 0.34
CA GLU A 256 13.81 -1.72 1.15
C GLU A 256 12.61 -2.20 0.33
N LYS A 257 12.48 -1.80 -0.92
CA LYS A 257 11.42 -2.29 -1.81
C LYS A 257 11.51 -3.79 -2.02
N VAL A 258 12.71 -4.30 -2.31
CA VAL A 258 12.96 -5.75 -2.48
C VAL A 258 12.62 -6.53 -1.22
N LEU A 259 13.08 -6.07 -0.06
CA LEU A 259 12.78 -6.74 1.21
C LEU A 259 11.27 -6.79 1.48
N ASN A 260 10.53 -5.72 1.17
CA ASN A 260 9.08 -5.69 1.32
C ASN A 260 8.36 -6.57 0.28
N GLU A 261 8.80 -6.62 -0.99
CA GLU A 261 8.26 -7.55 -2.00
C GLU A 261 8.34 -9.00 -1.50
N ILE A 262 9.50 -9.40 -0.99
CA ILE A 262 9.72 -10.74 -0.43
C ILE A 262 8.86 -10.93 0.83
N ALA A 263 8.90 -9.98 1.77
CA ALA A 263 8.20 -10.11 3.04
C ALA A 263 6.69 -10.26 2.88
N TYR A 264 6.05 -9.40 2.08
CA TYR A 264 4.60 -9.50 1.84
C TYR A 264 4.23 -10.81 1.14
N SER A 265 5.03 -11.26 0.17
CA SER A 265 4.80 -12.53 -0.53
C SER A 265 4.92 -13.74 0.42
N VAL A 266 5.89 -13.68 1.32
CA VAL A 266 6.10 -14.72 2.33
C VAL A 266 4.98 -14.72 3.37
N PHE A 267 4.59 -13.57 3.90
CA PHE A 267 3.51 -13.50 4.90
C PHE A 267 2.16 -14.00 4.38
N ASP A 268 1.89 -13.90 3.09
CA ASP A 268 0.69 -14.49 2.49
C ASP A 268 0.79 -16.00 2.25
N SER A 269 2.00 -16.55 2.26
CA SER A 269 2.28 -17.97 1.94
C SER A 269 2.64 -18.80 3.16
N TYR A 270 3.17 -18.17 4.22
CA TYR A 270 3.65 -18.80 5.45
C TYR A 270 2.94 -18.22 6.68
N ASN A 271 2.74 -19.05 7.69
CA ASN A 271 2.17 -18.59 8.96
C ASN A 271 3.28 -18.23 9.95
N VAL A 272 4.05 -17.19 9.63
CA VAL A 272 5.13 -16.67 10.48
C VAL A 272 4.83 -15.24 10.91
N ASN A 273 5.37 -14.83 12.05
CA ASN A 273 5.18 -13.51 12.61
C ASN A 273 6.31 -12.54 12.24
N MET A 274 7.45 -13.07 11.84
CA MET A 274 8.64 -12.29 11.53
C MET A 274 9.45 -12.98 10.43
N ILE A 275 10.09 -12.17 9.60
CA ILE A 275 11.10 -12.60 8.65
C ILE A 275 12.43 -11.96 9.03
N MET A 276 13.47 -12.77 9.15
CA MET A 276 14.83 -12.32 9.35
C MET A 276 15.60 -12.46 8.03
N PHE A 277 16.04 -11.36 7.48
CA PHE A 277 16.88 -11.33 6.29
C PHE A 277 18.36 -11.38 6.65
N GLU A 278 19.09 -12.26 5.96
CA GLU A 278 20.53 -12.41 6.10
C GLU A 278 21.18 -12.33 4.71
N VAL A 279 22.40 -11.78 4.67
CA VAL A 279 23.26 -11.79 3.49
C VAL A 279 24.57 -12.44 3.88
N ASN A 280 24.93 -13.55 3.21
CA ASN A 280 26.10 -14.35 3.51
C ASN A 280 26.18 -14.68 5.02
N SER A 281 25.04 -15.12 5.60
CA SER A 281 24.86 -15.45 7.02
C SER A 281 25.00 -14.27 8.00
N LYS A 282 25.03 -13.04 7.50
CA LYS A 282 25.02 -11.83 8.33
C LYS A 282 23.61 -11.22 8.34
N LYS A 283 23.03 -11.03 9.52
CA LYS A 283 21.72 -10.39 9.69
C LYS A 283 21.76 -8.95 9.21
N ILE A 284 20.81 -8.58 8.34
CA ILE A 284 20.69 -7.23 7.78
C ILE A 284 19.41 -6.51 8.23
N LYS A 285 18.29 -7.22 8.26
CA LYS A 285 16.97 -6.63 8.57
C LYS A 285 16.02 -7.68 9.11
N TYR A 286 15.09 -7.26 9.95
CA TYR A 286 13.88 -8.05 10.25
C TYR A 286 12.62 -7.26 9.88
N ILE A 287 11.59 -7.95 9.46
CA ILE A 287 10.26 -7.38 9.16
C ILE A 287 9.23 -8.18 9.92
N ASN A 288 8.39 -7.50 10.68
CA ASN A 288 7.25 -8.07 11.38
C ASN A 288 6.00 -8.06 10.46
N ARG A 289 5.12 -9.01 10.70
CA ARG A 289 3.84 -9.12 10.01
C ARG A 289 2.90 -7.96 10.35
#